data_196130e707df211ea31a19f03bea1f29
#
_entry.id   196130e707df211ea31a19f03bea1f29
#
_cell.length_a   1.000
_cell.length_b   1.000
_cell.length_c   1.000
_cell.angle_alpha   90.00
_cell.angle_beta   90.00
_cell.angle_gamma   90.00
#
_symmetry.space_group_name_H-M   'P 1'
#
loop_
_entity.id
_entity.type
_entity.pdbx_description
1 polymer ?
#
loop_
_entity_poly.entity_id
_entity_poly.type
_entity_poly.pdbx_seq_one_letter_code
_entity_poly.pdbx_strand_id
1 'polypeptide(L)'
;MQPIIKPSSELRKNYNSIAEICRTRKIPVVLTRNGEGDTIIMDIETYSRREEDLAVAERLLAAERARLAGTRGYTVDEFQSNMRQAIRDGVKARGE
;
A
#
# COMPACT_ATOMS: atom_id res chain seq x y z
N MET A 1 -10.30 8.69 5.88
CA MET A 1 -11.11 7.46 5.83
C MET A 1 -10.82 6.63 7.06
N GLN A 2 -11.86 6.25 7.74
CA GLN A 2 -11.71 5.44 8.94
C GLN A 2 -12.00 3.99 8.61
N PRO A 3 -11.12 3.07 8.94
CA PRO A 3 -11.37 1.65 8.69
C PRO A 3 -12.47 1.15 9.62
N ILE A 4 -13.15 0.11 9.19
CA ILE A 4 -14.12 -0.58 10.02
C ILE A 4 -13.36 -1.57 10.88
N ILE A 5 -13.72 -1.64 12.14
CA ILE A 5 -13.04 -2.52 13.10
C ILE A 5 -14.02 -3.58 13.58
N LYS A 6 -13.61 -4.83 13.49
CA LYS A 6 -14.43 -5.95 13.92
C LYS A 6 -13.58 -7.00 14.63
N PRO A 7 -14.15 -7.77 15.57
CA PRO A 7 -13.39 -8.87 16.16
C PRO A 7 -13.10 -9.95 15.11
N SER A 8 -11.98 -10.62 15.27
CA SER A 8 -11.56 -11.64 14.31
C SER A 8 -12.54 -12.80 14.23
N SER A 9 -13.26 -13.07 15.30
CA SER A 9 -14.28 -14.13 15.29
C SER A 9 -15.40 -13.86 14.29
N GLU A 10 -15.65 -12.59 13.97
CA GLU A 10 -16.66 -12.23 12.99
C GLU A 10 -16.33 -12.75 11.60
N LEU A 11 -15.05 -12.85 11.28
CA LEU A 11 -14.66 -13.29 9.95
C LEU A 11 -15.14 -14.72 9.67
N ARG A 12 -15.03 -15.59 10.66
CA ARG A 12 -15.47 -16.97 10.51
C ARG A 12 -16.98 -17.06 10.30
N LYS A 13 -17.73 -16.27 11.06
CA LYS A 13 -19.18 -16.31 11.01
C LYS A 13 -19.77 -15.56 9.83
N ASN A 14 -19.18 -14.45 9.48
CA ASN A 14 -19.76 -13.52 8.50
C ASN A 14 -18.79 -13.14 7.39
N TYR A 15 -18.04 -14.10 6.89
CA TYR A 15 -17.06 -13.85 5.86
C TYR A 15 -17.66 -13.10 4.67
N ASN A 16 -18.79 -13.58 4.15
CA ASN A 16 -19.41 -12.98 2.98
C ASN A 16 -19.82 -11.55 3.21
N SER A 17 -20.31 -11.26 4.38
CA SER A 17 -20.73 -9.91 4.77
C SER A 17 -19.53 -8.95 4.83
N ILE A 18 -18.46 -9.41 5.45
CA ILE A 18 -17.23 -8.61 5.57
C ILE A 18 -16.60 -8.40 4.19
N ALA A 19 -16.53 -9.44 3.38
CA ALA A 19 -16.00 -9.35 2.03
C ALA A 19 -16.81 -8.38 1.17
N GLU A 20 -18.12 -8.40 1.35
CA GLU A 20 -19.00 -7.49 0.62
C GLU A 20 -18.74 -6.03 1.01
N ILE A 21 -18.54 -5.75 2.28
CA ILE A 21 -18.17 -4.42 2.74
C ILE A 21 -16.87 -3.97 2.08
N CYS A 22 -15.88 -4.84 2.04
CA CYS A 22 -14.61 -4.53 1.42
C CYS A 22 -14.77 -4.23 -0.07
N ARG A 23 -15.60 -5.01 -0.76
CA ARG A 23 -15.81 -4.82 -2.19
C ARG A 23 -16.59 -3.56 -2.52
N THR A 24 -17.62 -3.28 -1.74
CA THR A 24 -18.51 -2.16 -2.05
C THR A 24 -17.99 -0.83 -1.55
N ARG A 25 -17.41 -0.83 -0.39
CA ARG A 25 -16.91 0.41 0.20
C ARG A 25 -15.46 0.71 -0.11
N LYS A 26 -14.75 -0.27 -0.60
CA LYS A 26 -13.33 -0.13 -0.96
C LYS A 26 -12.48 0.37 0.19
N ILE A 27 -12.77 -0.14 1.38
CA ILE A 27 -12.00 0.21 2.58
C ILE A 27 -11.56 -1.08 3.26
N PRO A 28 -10.45 -1.03 3.99
CA PRO A 28 -10.00 -2.19 4.74
C PRO A 28 -10.85 -2.39 5.99
N VAL A 29 -10.96 -3.63 6.41
CA VAL A 29 -11.57 -3.99 7.69
C VAL A 29 -10.47 -4.50 8.60
N VAL A 30 -10.31 -3.88 9.75
CA VAL A 30 -9.32 -4.29 10.74
C VAL A 30 -9.96 -5.35 11.63
N LEU A 31 -9.32 -6.49 11.72
CA LEU A 31 -9.79 -7.55 12.61
C LEU A 31 -8.96 -7.51 13.88
N THR A 32 -9.64 -7.52 15.02
CA THR A 32 -8.97 -7.44 16.30
C THR A 32 -8.99 -8.78 17.01
N ARG A 33 -7.99 -8.98 17.82
CA ARG A 33 -7.90 -10.15 18.67
C ARG A 33 -7.48 -9.66 20.04
N ASN A 34 -8.27 -9.99 21.05
CA ASN A 34 -8.05 -9.50 22.41
C ASN A 34 -7.96 -7.97 22.49
N GLY A 35 -8.77 -7.29 21.68
CA GLY A 35 -8.82 -5.83 21.68
C GLY A 35 -7.73 -5.15 20.91
N GLU A 36 -6.85 -5.90 20.27
CA GLU A 36 -5.76 -5.31 19.51
C GLU A 36 -5.88 -5.67 18.04
N GLY A 37 -5.45 -4.78 17.19
CA GLY A 37 -5.41 -5.04 15.75
C GLY A 37 -4.53 -6.23 15.44
N ASP A 38 -5.05 -7.17 14.71
CA ASP A 38 -4.37 -8.41 14.40
C ASP A 38 -4.16 -8.62 12.93
N THR A 39 -5.18 -8.44 12.14
CA THR A 39 -5.10 -8.62 10.69
C THR A 39 -5.97 -7.59 10.01
N ILE A 40 -5.73 -7.45 8.73
CA ILE A 40 -6.52 -6.55 7.90
C ILE A 40 -7.02 -7.34 6.70
N ILE A 41 -8.29 -7.16 6.38
CA ILE A 41 -8.86 -7.75 5.18
C ILE A 41 -9.30 -6.63 4.25
N MET A 42 -9.02 -6.77 2.98
CA MET A 42 -9.45 -5.80 1.99
C MET A 42 -9.62 -6.49 0.65
N ASP A 43 -10.41 -5.84 -0.19
CA ASP A 43 -10.65 -6.29 -1.54
C ASP A 43 -9.36 -6.15 -2.38
N ILE A 44 -9.18 -7.02 -3.34
CA ILE A 44 -7.93 -7.06 -4.12
C ILE A 44 -7.71 -5.77 -4.91
N GLU A 45 -8.78 -5.14 -5.38
CA GLU A 45 -8.67 -3.89 -6.09
C GLU A 45 -8.19 -2.76 -5.18
N THR A 46 -8.70 -2.73 -3.95
CA THR A 46 -8.27 -1.78 -2.94
C THR A 46 -6.79 -1.96 -2.61
N TYR A 47 -6.38 -3.19 -2.46
CA TYR A 47 -4.98 -3.50 -2.20
C TYR A 47 -4.08 -3.04 -3.34
N SER A 48 -4.47 -3.33 -4.57
CA SER A 48 -3.69 -2.94 -5.74
C SER A 48 -3.55 -1.43 -5.85
N ARG A 49 -4.63 -0.71 -5.56
CA ARG A 49 -4.60 0.75 -5.60
C ARG A 49 -3.67 1.31 -4.53
N ARG A 50 -3.69 0.73 -3.34
CA ARG A 50 -2.80 1.15 -2.27
C ARG A 50 -1.33 0.92 -2.63
N GLU A 51 -1.04 -0.18 -3.28
CA GLU A 51 0.31 -0.47 -3.74
C GLU A 51 0.76 0.55 -4.80
N GLU A 52 -0.12 0.92 -5.71
CA GLU A 52 0.17 1.95 -6.70
C GLU A 52 0.43 3.30 -6.05
N ASP A 53 -0.38 3.67 -5.09
CA ASP A 53 -0.23 4.94 -4.37
C ASP A 53 1.09 4.99 -3.62
N LEU A 54 1.47 3.89 -3.01
CA LEU A 54 2.76 3.81 -2.32
C LEU A 54 3.92 3.96 -3.29
N ALA A 55 3.82 3.35 -4.45
CA ALA A 55 4.86 3.46 -5.47
C ALA A 55 5.02 4.89 -5.94
N VAL A 56 3.89 5.59 -6.13
CA VAL A 56 3.92 7.01 -6.51
C VAL A 56 4.54 7.85 -5.40
N ALA A 57 4.15 7.58 -4.16
CA ALA A 57 4.70 8.32 -3.01
C ALA A 57 6.21 8.11 -2.89
N GLU A 58 6.67 6.90 -3.10
CA GLU A 58 8.09 6.61 -3.07
C GLU A 58 8.85 7.38 -4.15
N ARG A 59 8.27 7.45 -5.34
CA ARG A 59 8.88 8.22 -6.42
C ARG A 59 8.95 9.71 -6.11
N LEU A 60 7.89 10.24 -5.53
CA LEU A 60 7.86 11.66 -5.15
C LEU A 60 8.87 11.97 -4.06
N LEU A 61 9.02 11.08 -3.10
CA LEU A 61 10.02 11.24 -2.05
C LEU A 61 11.42 11.17 -2.61
N ALA A 62 11.67 10.26 -3.52
CA ALA A 62 12.97 10.14 -4.17
C ALA A 62 13.30 11.40 -4.96
N ALA A 63 12.30 11.94 -5.65
CA ALA A 63 12.46 13.18 -6.39
C ALA A 63 12.82 14.35 -5.47
N GLU A 64 12.11 14.43 -4.36
CA GLU A 64 12.35 15.50 -3.41
C GLU A 64 13.72 15.40 -2.75
N ARG A 65 14.14 14.20 -2.43
CA ARG A 65 15.48 14.00 -1.88
C ARG A 65 16.56 14.37 -2.88
N ALA A 66 16.37 14.01 -4.13
CA ALA A 66 17.29 14.36 -5.19
C ALA A 66 17.38 15.87 -5.37
N ARG A 67 16.24 16.54 -5.30
CA ARG A 67 16.18 17.98 -5.42
C ARG A 67 16.93 18.68 -4.27
N LEU A 68 16.70 18.17 -3.04
CA LEU A 68 17.31 18.76 -1.86
C LEU A 68 18.81 18.48 -1.79
N ALA A 69 19.21 17.27 -2.12
CA ALA A 69 20.62 16.92 -2.13
C ALA A 69 21.34 17.58 -3.26
N GLY A 70 20.68 18.02 -4.12
CA GLY A 70 21.28 18.39 -5.11
C GLY A 70 21.33 19.25 -5.98
N THR A 71 21.42 19.66 -5.61
CA THR A 71 21.89 20.56 -6.46
C THR A 71 22.84 20.09 -7.50
N ARG A 72 23.11 18.84 -7.56
CA ARG A 72 23.78 18.35 -8.63
C ARG A 72 22.89 18.00 -9.63
N GLY A 73 22.69 18.53 -10.57
CA GLY A 73 21.81 18.24 -11.60
C GLY A 73 21.91 16.85 -12.12
N TYR A 74 21.09 16.01 -11.67
CA TYR A 74 20.82 14.81 -12.42
C TYR A 74 20.02 15.21 -13.65
N THR A 75 20.31 14.61 -14.77
CA THR A 75 19.46 14.79 -15.93
C THR A 75 18.15 14.07 -15.67
N VAL A 76 17.12 14.45 -16.42
CA VAL A 76 15.83 13.78 -16.31
C VAL A 76 15.96 12.29 -16.59
N ASP A 77 16.78 11.95 -17.59
CA ASP A 77 16.99 10.56 -17.96
C ASP A 77 17.66 9.77 -16.84
N GLU A 78 18.68 10.33 -16.22
CA GLU A 78 19.35 9.68 -15.10
C GLU A 78 18.40 9.48 -13.95
N PHE A 79 17.59 10.47 -13.67
CA PHE A 79 16.62 10.41 -12.61
C PHE A 79 15.59 9.32 -12.86
N GLN A 80 15.04 9.26 -14.06
CA GLN A 80 14.08 8.25 -14.43
C GLN A 80 14.67 6.85 -14.37
N SER A 81 15.91 6.71 -14.84
CA SER A 81 16.61 5.45 -14.82
C SER A 81 16.81 4.95 -13.39
N ASN A 82 17.22 5.84 -12.50
CA ASN A 82 17.42 5.51 -11.10
C ASN A 82 16.12 5.09 -10.43
N MET A 83 15.03 5.78 -10.75
CA MET A 83 13.73 5.43 -10.21
C MET A 83 13.25 4.07 -10.68
N ARG A 84 13.42 3.80 -11.96
CA ARG A 84 13.02 2.51 -12.51
C ARG A 84 13.81 1.37 -11.86
N GLN A 85 15.08 1.61 -11.64
CA GLN A 85 15.92 0.62 -10.98
C GLN A 85 15.46 0.38 -9.54
N ALA A 86 15.17 1.43 -8.82
CA ALA A 86 14.70 1.32 -7.45
C ALA A 86 13.37 0.56 -7.37
N ILE A 87 12.48 0.83 -8.30
CA ILE A 87 11.19 0.14 -8.35
C ILE A 87 11.40 -1.34 -8.66
N ARG A 88 12.25 -1.65 -9.63
CA ARG A 88 12.53 -3.04 -9.98
C ARG A 88 13.14 -3.80 -8.82
N ASP A 89 14.07 -3.18 -8.11
CA ASP A 89 14.70 -3.80 -6.96
C ASP A 89 13.69 -4.05 -5.84
N GLY A 90 12.80 -3.10 -5.62
CA GLY A 90 11.73 -3.27 -4.64
C GLY A 90 10.77 -4.39 -5.00
N VAL A 91 10.39 -4.48 -6.25
CA VAL A 91 9.52 -5.54 -6.72
C VAL A 91 10.22 -6.89 -6.63
N LYS A 92 11.49 -6.96 -7.02
CA LYS A 92 12.26 -8.17 -6.92
C LYS A 92 12.37 -8.65 -5.49
N ALA A 93 12.61 -7.75 -4.56
CA ALA A 93 12.72 -8.10 -3.14
C ALA A 93 11.44 -8.66 -2.58
N ARG A 94 10.29 -8.22 -3.10
CA ARG A 94 9.00 -8.67 -2.60
C ARG A 94 8.42 -9.81 -3.38
N GLY A 95 8.87 -9.98 -4.59
CA GLY A 95 8.20 -10.83 -5.54
C GLY A 95 8.62 -12.26 -5.56
N GLU A 96 9.49 -12.65 -4.73
CA GLU A 96 9.84 -13.91 -4.80
C GLU A 96 9.19 -14.83 -4.19
#